data_1dd719d0c576e64930430734bbd74b09
#
_entry.id   1dd719d0c576e64930430734bbd74b09
#
_cell.length_a   1.000
_cell.length_b   1.000
_cell.length_c   1.000
_cell.angle_alpha   90.00
_cell.angle_beta   90.00
_cell.angle_gamma   90.00
#
_symmetry.space_group_name_H-M   'P 1'
#
loop_
_entity.id
_entity.type
_entity.pdbx_description
1 polymer ?
#
loop_
_entity_poly.entity_id
_entity_poly.type
_entity_poly.pdbx_seq_one_letter_code
_entity_poly.pdbx_strand_id
1 'polypeptide(L)'
;MPKFRYLAPFVAAAAMVPLVPAVAMADGPDWKPCASVAKDWDAADQRTECAMVPVPLDYADPGGRTIDIAVSRIRATGERTGAILFNPGGPGQSGMAMPRDIAGSKAAGLLVHHDLIGFDPRGVDYSASLPCPGNETQPDPSLSEKDQARFIAERDAKANARCIAQDPALVHSFTTPDVARDMDRIREALGEQKIGYYGISWGTALGAQYRTLFDGHVDKMLLDSVMPPDLDVTAMDDGQATAGENTFHEFSAWIARYDVVYHFGPDEATVAKALLDLRAELTTHPRTAADGSPINGDTVNAMYADPRRQWADLAAQLVTIRDGGTPAPPSSAAKTGGLGWDTTPTGFDHFQQTALLCNESPSPRDFDTVWQHRLDRMRRDPVAGGFGLYEQLCVGWPEPARPWQLGPGTSPLQLVGHTYEPVTPIGWAVAMQRRIGGTLMTIEDDVHGSLSSLPCADAAVTFFDTGRTTTQSCPGAPIPAPRT
;
A
#
# COMPACT_ATOMS: atom_id res chain seq x y z
N MET A 1 -21.64 58.16 -43.59
CA MET A 1 -22.58 57.15 -43.07
C MET A 1 -21.88 56.36 -42.00
N PRO A 2 -22.17 56.51 -40.68
CA PRO A 2 -21.50 55.75 -39.64
C PRO A 2 -22.19 54.37 -39.42
N LYS A 3 -21.38 53.32 -39.31
CA LYS A 3 -21.82 51.99 -39.01
C LYS A 3 -21.99 51.80 -37.49
N PHE A 4 -23.21 51.56 -37.04
CA PHE A 4 -23.51 51.17 -35.69
C PHE A 4 -23.05 49.74 -35.43
N ARG A 5 -22.19 49.52 -34.41
CA ARG A 5 -21.86 48.22 -33.83
C ARG A 5 -22.81 47.94 -32.65
N TYR A 6 -23.62 46.92 -32.75
CA TYR A 6 -24.37 46.37 -31.62
C TYR A 6 -23.45 45.58 -30.72
N LEU A 7 -23.33 46.01 -29.47
CA LEU A 7 -22.75 45.22 -28.39
C LEU A 7 -23.90 44.42 -27.75
N ALA A 8 -23.81 43.08 -27.83
CA ALA A 8 -24.70 42.20 -27.09
C ALA A 8 -24.22 42.06 -25.63
N PRO A 9 -25.10 42.08 -24.63
CA PRO A 9 -24.70 41.85 -23.24
C PRO A 9 -24.48 40.37 -22.99
N PHE A 10 -23.29 40.04 -22.48
CA PHE A 10 -23.02 38.74 -21.91
C PHE A 10 -23.75 38.62 -20.55
N VAL A 11 -24.77 37.80 -20.45
CA VAL A 11 -25.38 37.39 -19.20
C VAL A 11 -24.54 36.25 -18.62
N ALA A 12 -23.79 36.55 -17.57
CA ALA A 12 -23.11 35.50 -16.79
C ALA A 12 -24.16 34.77 -15.96
N ALA A 13 -24.48 33.52 -16.34
CA ALA A 13 -25.27 32.64 -15.53
C ALA A 13 -24.39 32.15 -14.36
N ALA A 14 -24.64 32.68 -13.16
CA ALA A 14 -24.08 32.14 -11.93
C ALA A 14 -24.76 30.76 -11.68
N ALA A 15 -23.99 29.68 -11.84
CA ALA A 15 -24.40 28.36 -11.45
C ALA A 15 -24.50 28.33 -9.91
N MET A 16 -25.72 28.31 -9.38
CA MET A 16 -25.98 28.00 -7.98
C MET A 16 -25.63 26.52 -7.77
N VAL A 17 -24.54 26.27 -7.09
CA VAL A 17 -24.23 24.93 -6.54
C VAL A 17 -25.26 24.74 -5.40
N PRO A 18 -26.09 23.68 -5.43
CA PRO A 18 -26.99 23.43 -4.33
C PRO A 18 -26.17 23.09 -3.09
N LEU A 19 -26.34 23.85 -2.02
CA LEU A 19 -25.88 23.46 -0.68
C LEU A 19 -26.68 22.19 -0.31
N VAL A 20 -26.03 21.03 -0.39
CA VAL A 20 -26.54 19.78 0.16
C VAL A 20 -26.54 19.94 1.68
N PRO A 21 -27.68 19.75 2.39
CA PRO A 21 -27.66 19.79 3.84
C PRO A 21 -26.76 18.65 4.35
N ALA A 22 -25.70 19.02 5.07
CA ALA A 22 -24.93 18.05 5.83
C ALA A 22 -25.90 17.36 6.80
N VAL A 23 -25.95 16.03 6.79
CA VAL A 23 -26.56 15.27 7.89
C VAL A 23 -25.64 15.50 9.08
N ALA A 24 -25.88 16.58 9.81
CA ALA A 24 -25.15 16.88 11.03
C ALA A 24 -25.48 15.77 12.03
N MET A 25 -24.50 14.97 12.41
CA MET A 25 -24.58 14.17 13.62
C MET A 25 -24.53 15.18 14.78
N ALA A 26 -25.67 15.42 15.42
CA ALA A 26 -25.82 16.47 16.42
C ALA A 26 -24.90 16.29 17.65
N ASP A 27 -24.40 15.08 17.89
CA ASP A 27 -23.61 14.71 19.07
C ASP A 27 -22.27 13.97 18.75
N GLY A 28 -21.81 14.00 17.49
CA GLY A 28 -20.61 13.25 17.08
C GLY A 28 -20.82 11.72 17.02
N PRO A 29 -19.75 10.90 16.73
CA PRO A 29 -19.84 9.45 16.69
C PRO A 29 -20.10 8.83 18.06
N ASP A 30 -20.92 7.76 18.12
CA ASP A 30 -21.21 6.99 19.35
C ASP A 30 -20.02 6.07 19.70
N TRP A 31 -19.07 6.63 20.43
CA TRP A 31 -17.82 5.98 20.81
C TRP A 31 -18.04 4.93 21.89
N LYS A 32 -17.53 3.69 21.64
CA LYS A 32 -17.54 2.56 22.58
C LYS A 32 -16.15 1.95 22.66
N PRO A 33 -15.76 1.31 23.78
CA PRO A 33 -14.49 0.56 23.81
C PRO A 33 -14.43 -0.45 22.68
N CYS A 34 -13.39 -0.44 21.83
CA CYS A 34 -13.25 -1.36 20.70
C CYS A 34 -13.32 -2.81 21.14
N ALA A 35 -12.72 -3.17 22.28
CA ALA A 35 -12.79 -4.50 22.87
C ALA A 35 -14.21 -5.00 23.15
N SER A 36 -15.22 -4.12 23.20
CA SER A 36 -16.62 -4.47 23.41
C SER A 36 -17.45 -4.61 22.15
N VAL A 37 -16.99 -4.06 21.01
CA VAL A 37 -17.76 -3.97 19.76
C VAL A 37 -17.05 -4.56 18.54
N ALA A 38 -15.73 -4.60 18.54
CA ALA A 38 -14.94 -5.14 17.46
C ALA A 38 -14.62 -6.63 17.74
N LYS A 39 -14.98 -7.49 16.79
CA LYS A 39 -15.03 -8.95 16.96
C LYS A 39 -13.70 -9.59 17.38
N ASP A 40 -12.58 -9.12 16.83
CA ASP A 40 -11.24 -9.72 17.02
C ASP A 40 -10.28 -8.73 17.70
N TRP A 41 -10.82 -7.76 18.47
CA TRP A 41 -10.00 -6.75 19.15
C TRP A 41 -9.33 -7.34 20.40
N ASP A 42 -8.10 -6.90 20.66
CA ASP A 42 -7.41 -7.27 21.89
C ASP A 42 -8.21 -6.83 23.13
N ALA A 43 -8.68 -7.78 23.91
CA ALA A 43 -9.46 -7.54 25.11
C ALA A 43 -8.67 -6.76 26.20
N ALA A 44 -7.35 -6.73 26.12
CA ALA A 44 -6.50 -5.96 27.04
C ALA A 44 -6.41 -4.48 26.65
N ASP A 45 -6.76 -4.11 25.41
CA ASP A 45 -6.79 -2.72 24.98
C ASP A 45 -8.04 -2.01 25.52
N GLN A 46 -7.82 -1.18 26.54
CA GLN A 46 -8.85 -0.37 27.19
C GLN A 46 -8.82 1.11 26.75
N ARG A 47 -7.93 1.47 25.82
CA ARG A 47 -7.74 2.89 25.42
C ARG A 47 -8.41 3.22 24.10
N THR A 48 -8.55 2.24 23.22
CA THR A 48 -9.10 2.49 21.89
C THR A 48 -10.63 2.45 21.91
N GLU A 49 -11.22 3.49 21.38
CA GLU A 49 -12.67 3.65 21.20
C GLU A 49 -13.01 3.45 19.72
N CYS A 50 -14.11 2.77 19.42
CA CYS A 50 -14.64 2.51 18.08
C CYS A 50 -16.02 3.13 17.91
N ALA A 51 -16.32 3.56 16.69
CA ALA A 51 -17.61 4.06 16.29
C ALA A 51 -17.88 3.80 14.80
N MET A 52 -19.12 4.03 14.37
CA MET A 52 -19.51 4.00 12.97
C MET A 52 -19.88 5.39 12.49
N VAL A 53 -19.45 5.76 11.27
CA VAL A 53 -19.77 7.03 10.62
C VAL A 53 -20.58 6.72 9.36
N PRO A 54 -21.86 7.12 9.28
CA PRO A 54 -22.66 6.94 8.08
C PRO A 54 -22.20 7.88 6.97
N VAL A 55 -22.02 7.32 5.77
CA VAL A 55 -21.62 8.05 4.57
C VAL A 55 -22.54 7.69 3.39
N PRO A 56 -22.73 8.56 2.39
CA PRO A 56 -23.43 8.18 1.16
C PRO A 56 -22.72 7.02 0.44
N LEU A 57 -23.49 6.05 -0.02
CA LEU A 57 -22.98 5.04 -0.95
C LEU A 57 -22.52 5.70 -2.26
N ASP A 58 -23.34 6.59 -2.80
CA ASP A 58 -23.05 7.38 -3.99
C ASP A 58 -23.04 8.87 -3.66
N TYR A 59 -21.91 9.51 -3.83
CA TYR A 59 -21.77 10.96 -3.58
C TYR A 59 -22.43 11.82 -4.65
N ALA A 60 -22.88 11.27 -5.77
CA ALA A 60 -23.73 11.95 -6.74
C ALA A 60 -25.22 11.97 -6.29
N ASP A 61 -25.63 11.03 -5.41
CA ASP A 61 -26.96 10.96 -4.79
C ASP A 61 -26.83 10.87 -3.26
N PRO A 62 -26.41 11.94 -2.58
CA PRO A 62 -26.12 11.93 -1.13
C PRO A 62 -27.36 11.71 -0.26
N GLY A 63 -28.58 11.83 -0.81
CA GLY A 63 -29.84 11.54 -0.12
C GLY A 63 -30.31 10.10 -0.28
N GLY A 64 -29.58 9.28 -1.07
CA GLY A 64 -29.89 7.88 -1.33
C GLY A 64 -29.43 6.92 -0.24
N ARG A 65 -28.99 5.74 -0.64
CA ARG A 65 -28.46 4.70 0.27
C ARG A 65 -27.21 5.19 0.99
N THR A 66 -27.10 4.88 2.28
CA THR A 66 -25.92 5.09 3.11
C THR A 66 -25.23 3.76 3.42
N ILE A 67 -23.93 3.85 3.71
CA ILE A 67 -23.11 2.77 4.29
C ILE A 67 -22.41 3.30 5.55
N ASP A 68 -21.98 2.39 6.42
CA ASP A 68 -21.26 2.77 7.63
C ASP A 68 -19.77 2.54 7.45
N ILE A 69 -18.96 3.53 7.85
CA ILE A 69 -17.51 3.48 7.91
C ILE A 69 -17.07 3.30 9.37
N ALA A 70 -16.35 2.22 9.64
CA ALA A 70 -15.79 1.96 10.94
C ALA A 70 -14.60 2.88 11.22
N VAL A 71 -14.58 3.48 12.40
CA VAL A 71 -13.50 4.36 12.86
C VAL A 71 -13.05 3.95 14.25
N SER A 72 -11.77 4.11 14.54
CA SER A 72 -11.17 3.94 15.85
C SER A 72 -10.49 5.22 16.33
N ARG A 73 -10.35 5.38 17.64
CA ARG A 73 -9.70 6.55 18.23
C ARG A 73 -8.90 6.19 19.47
N ILE A 74 -7.69 6.77 19.57
CA ILE A 74 -6.99 6.95 20.85
C ILE A 74 -6.86 8.44 21.11
N ARG A 75 -7.35 8.91 22.25
CA ARG A 75 -7.35 10.33 22.63
C ARG A 75 -5.97 10.82 22.98
N ALA A 76 -5.68 12.08 22.65
CA ALA A 76 -4.46 12.77 23.06
C ALA A 76 -4.24 12.68 24.57
N THR A 77 -2.97 12.55 24.98
CA THR A 77 -2.59 12.41 26.40
C THR A 77 -2.25 13.75 27.06
N GLY A 78 -2.01 14.80 26.28
CA GLY A 78 -1.72 16.16 26.71
C GLY A 78 -2.73 17.18 26.18
N GLU A 79 -2.29 18.41 25.97
CA GLU A 79 -3.14 19.45 25.39
C GLU A 79 -3.41 19.12 23.91
N ARG A 80 -4.67 18.88 23.60
CA ARG A 80 -5.11 18.47 22.27
C ARG A 80 -5.10 19.65 21.30
N THR A 81 -4.43 19.49 20.16
CA THR A 81 -4.36 20.49 19.08
C THR A 81 -5.14 20.09 17.82
N GLY A 82 -5.53 18.80 17.68
CA GLY A 82 -6.28 18.31 16.53
C GLY A 82 -6.34 16.78 16.50
N ALA A 83 -6.67 16.24 15.34
CA ALA A 83 -6.69 14.81 15.08
C ALA A 83 -5.83 14.47 13.87
N ILE A 84 -5.26 13.27 13.84
CA ILE A 84 -4.53 12.69 12.70
C ILE A 84 -5.26 11.43 12.27
N LEU A 85 -5.69 11.37 11.02
CA LEU A 85 -6.30 10.21 10.40
C LEU A 85 -5.22 9.35 9.75
N PHE A 86 -5.26 8.03 9.95
CA PHE A 86 -4.27 7.07 9.49
C PHE A 86 -4.85 6.09 8.49
N ASN A 87 -4.05 5.71 7.47
CA ASN A 87 -4.39 4.62 6.57
C ASN A 87 -3.12 3.82 6.19
N PRO A 88 -3.11 2.48 6.40
CA PRO A 88 -1.95 1.61 6.14
C PRO A 88 -1.75 1.31 4.65
N GLY A 89 -2.75 1.51 3.81
CA GLY A 89 -2.68 1.21 2.38
C GLY A 89 -3.35 -0.11 1.98
N GLY A 90 -2.65 -0.89 1.21
CA GLY A 90 -3.14 -2.07 0.55
C GLY A 90 -3.32 -1.84 -0.96
N PRO A 91 -4.49 -1.33 -1.48
CA PRO A 91 -5.76 -1.12 -0.77
C PRO A 91 -6.29 -2.41 -0.15
N GLY A 92 -7.32 -2.32 0.66
CA GLY A 92 -7.97 -3.49 1.30
C GLY A 92 -7.49 -3.79 2.72
N GLN A 93 -6.49 -3.09 3.24
CA GLN A 93 -6.03 -3.30 4.60
C GLN A 93 -6.84 -2.49 5.61
N SER A 94 -7.22 -3.13 6.74
CA SER A 94 -7.86 -2.45 7.86
C SER A 94 -6.93 -1.40 8.48
N GLY A 95 -7.47 -0.22 8.72
CA GLY A 95 -6.77 0.87 9.40
C GLY A 95 -7.14 1.02 10.88
N MET A 96 -8.06 0.20 11.38
CA MET A 96 -8.60 0.33 12.73
C MET A 96 -7.55 0.18 13.84
N ALA A 97 -6.53 -0.67 13.65
CA ALA A 97 -5.47 -0.88 14.63
C ALA A 97 -4.34 0.18 14.58
N MET A 98 -4.23 0.97 13.49
CA MET A 98 -3.12 1.92 13.32
C MET A 98 -2.92 2.90 14.49
N PRO A 99 -3.96 3.50 15.11
CA PRO A 99 -3.77 4.35 16.28
C PRO A 99 -3.01 3.67 17.42
N ARG A 100 -3.32 2.40 17.68
CA ARG A 100 -2.64 1.59 18.70
C ARG A 100 -1.19 1.29 18.31
N ASP A 101 -0.96 0.91 17.06
CA ASP A 101 0.37 0.58 16.55
C ASP A 101 1.28 1.81 16.57
N ILE A 102 0.79 2.98 16.14
CA ILE A 102 1.51 4.25 16.22
C ILE A 102 1.79 4.64 17.68
N ALA A 103 0.81 4.50 18.58
CA ALA A 103 0.98 4.77 20.00
C ALA A 103 2.01 3.84 20.68
N GLY A 104 2.26 2.66 20.10
CA GLY A 104 3.29 1.70 20.53
C GLY A 104 4.65 1.85 19.81
N SER A 105 4.75 2.71 18.80
CA SER A 105 5.93 2.88 17.95
C SER A 105 6.86 4.01 18.44
N LYS A 106 7.93 4.28 17.68
CA LYS A 106 8.78 5.44 17.93
C LYS A 106 8.13 6.78 17.55
N ALA A 107 7.01 6.75 16.83
CA ALA A 107 6.16 7.90 16.55
C ALA A 107 5.12 8.18 17.65
N ALA A 108 5.17 7.49 18.78
CA ALA A 108 4.22 7.65 19.90
C ALA A 108 4.07 9.09 20.41
N GLY A 109 5.07 9.95 20.17
CA GLY A 109 5.00 11.39 20.47
C GLY A 109 3.81 12.11 19.81
N LEU A 110 3.28 11.60 18.69
CA LEU A 110 2.08 12.12 18.04
C LEU A 110 0.86 12.13 18.97
N LEU A 111 0.76 11.14 19.86
CA LEU A 111 -0.36 10.99 20.81
C LEU A 111 -0.36 12.09 21.90
N VAL A 112 0.72 12.84 22.07
CA VAL A 112 0.76 13.90 23.11
C VAL A 112 -0.25 15.00 22.79
N HIS A 113 -0.30 15.44 21.53
CA HIS A 113 -1.10 16.60 21.11
C HIS A 113 -2.24 16.26 20.14
N HIS A 114 -2.31 15.02 19.62
CA HIS A 114 -3.30 14.68 18.62
C HIS A 114 -4.10 13.44 19.02
N ASP A 115 -5.41 13.47 18.77
CA ASP A 115 -6.19 12.25 18.71
C ASP A 115 -5.72 11.43 17.50
N LEU A 116 -5.41 10.15 17.69
CA LEU A 116 -5.05 9.25 16.60
C LEU A 116 -6.32 8.53 16.14
N ILE A 117 -6.64 8.65 14.86
CA ILE A 117 -7.88 8.13 14.26
C ILE A 117 -7.51 7.08 13.20
N GLY A 118 -8.01 5.86 13.38
CA GLY A 118 -7.96 4.82 12.35
C GLY A 118 -9.32 4.70 11.66
N PHE A 119 -9.35 4.13 10.46
CA PHE A 119 -10.60 3.77 9.80
C PHE A 119 -10.40 2.64 8.81
N ASP A 120 -11.46 1.89 8.59
CA ASP A 120 -11.54 0.94 7.49
C ASP A 120 -12.15 1.64 6.27
N PRO A 121 -11.49 1.66 5.11
CA PRO A 121 -12.12 2.12 3.88
C PRO A 121 -13.39 1.33 3.56
N ARG A 122 -14.33 1.93 2.79
CA ARG A 122 -15.50 1.20 2.29
C ARG A 122 -15.09 -0.12 1.65
N GLY A 123 -15.79 -1.20 2.00
CA GLY A 123 -15.50 -2.55 1.55
C GLY A 123 -14.47 -3.30 2.35
N VAL A 124 -13.87 -2.70 3.38
CA VAL A 124 -12.84 -3.34 4.21
C VAL A 124 -13.42 -3.70 5.58
N ASP A 125 -13.20 -4.93 6.01
CA ASP A 125 -13.47 -5.51 7.33
C ASP A 125 -14.79 -5.03 7.96
N TYR A 126 -14.76 -4.05 8.87
CA TYR A 126 -15.94 -3.53 9.57
C TYR A 126 -16.74 -2.49 8.77
N SER A 127 -16.23 -2.02 7.62
CA SER A 127 -16.84 -0.96 6.79
C SER A 127 -17.56 -1.52 5.58
N ALA A 128 -18.83 -1.92 5.73
CA ALA A 128 -19.71 -2.36 4.62
C ALA A 128 -19.04 -3.37 3.67
N SER A 129 -18.28 -4.34 4.22
CA SER A 129 -17.59 -5.36 3.44
C SER A 129 -18.53 -6.39 2.83
N LEU A 130 -18.09 -7.05 1.75
CA LEU A 130 -18.81 -8.14 1.12
C LEU A 130 -18.16 -9.48 1.46
N PRO A 131 -18.95 -10.52 1.78
CA PRO A 131 -18.42 -11.86 2.00
C PRO A 131 -17.98 -12.48 0.66
N CYS A 132 -16.74 -12.25 0.27
CA CYS A 132 -16.15 -12.72 -0.97
C CYS A 132 -15.03 -13.74 -0.71
N PRO A 133 -15.36 -15.01 -0.38
CA PRO A 133 -14.36 -16.02 -0.18
C PRO A 133 -13.58 -16.28 -1.47
N GLY A 134 -12.26 -16.33 -1.37
CA GLY A 134 -11.37 -16.71 -2.47
C GLY A 134 -11.72 -18.11 -2.98
N ASN A 135 -11.29 -18.40 -4.18
CA ASN A 135 -11.37 -19.76 -4.74
C ASN A 135 -9.97 -20.38 -4.75
N GLU A 136 -9.73 -21.34 -3.88
CA GLU A 136 -8.43 -21.98 -3.70
C GLU A 136 -8.17 -23.17 -4.63
N THR A 137 -9.07 -23.44 -5.61
CA THR A 137 -8.88 -24.53 -6.57
C THR A 137 -7.58 -24.29 -7.34
N GLN A 138 -6.64 -25.23 -7.21
CA GLN A 138 -5.36 -25.15 -7.88
C GLN A 138 -5.45 -25.71 -9.31
N PRO A 139 -4.66 -25.19 -10.27
CA PRO A 139 -4.54 -25.77 -11.60
C PRO A 139 -3.87 -27.15 -11.53
N ASP A 140 -4.08 -27.96 -12.56
CA ASP A 140 -3.34 -29.21 -12.74
C ASP A 140 -1.84 -28.87 -12.91
N PRO A 141 -0.94 -29.41 -12.06
CA PRO A 141 0.49 -29.12 -12.12
C PRO A 141 1.19 -29.65 -13.40
N SER A 142 0.52 -30.50 -14.19
CA SER A 142 1.05 -30.98 -15.47
C SER A 142 0.85 -29.98 -16.62
N LEU A 143 0.04 -28.93 -16.43
CA LEU A 143 -0.18 -27.88 -17.42
C LEU A 143 1.08 -27.01 -17.57
N SER A 144 1.20 -26.36 -18.75
CA SER A 144 2.21 -25.31 -18.94
C SER A 144 2.01 -24.15 -17.96
N GLU A 145 3.07 -23.41 -17.64
CA GLU A 145 2.99 -22.23 -16.79
C GLU A 145 1.92 -21.24 -17.28
N LYS A 146 1.85 -21.03 -18.60
CA LYS A 146 0.82 -20.17 -19.22
C LYS A 146 -0.59 -20.69 -18.97
N ASP A 147 -0.81 -22.01 -19.09
CA ASP A 147 -2.14 -22.59 -18.92
C ASP A 147 -2.56 -22.61 -17.45
N GLN A 148 -1.62 -22.81 -16.53
CA GLN A 148 -1.86 -22.67 -15.09
C GLN A 148 -2.25 -21.23 -14.74
N ALA A 149 -1.51 -20.23 -15.25
CA ALA A 149 -1.81 -18.82 -15.03
C ALA A 149 -3.17 -18.43 -15.62
N ARG A 150 -3.50 -18.94 -16.81
CA ARG A 150 -4.83 -18.73 -17.44
C ARG A 150 -5.94 -19.33 -16.59
N PHE A 151 -5.76 -20.54 -16.10
CA PHE A 151 -6.74 -21.21 -15.22
C PHE A 151 -7.01 -20.35 -13.97
N ILE A 152 -5.94 -19.84 -13.33
CA ILE A 152 -6.05 -18.98 -12.15
C ILE A 152 -6.82 -17.70 -12.50
N ALA A 153 -6.44 -17.00 -13.56
CA ALA A 153 -7.09 -15.75 -13.97
C ALA A 153 -8.58 -15.95 -14.28
N GLU A 154 -8.95 -17.01 -15.02
CA GLU A 154 -10.36 -17.32 -15.31
C GLU A 154 -11.16 -17.74 -14.08
N ARG A 155 -10.53 -18.49 -13.16
CA ARG A 155 -11.11 -18.86 -11.86
C ARG A 155 -11.44 -17.62 -11.04
N ASP A 156 -10.49 -16.70 -10.96
CA ASP A 156 -10.61 -15.47 -10.15
C ASP A 156 -11.60 -14.49 -10.79
N ALA A 157 -11.60 -14.34 -12.11
CA ALA A 157 -12.59 -13.54 -12.82
C ALA A 157 -14.04 -14.04 -12.55
N LYS A 158 -14.25 -15.38 -12.53
CA LYS A 158 -15.56 -15.97 -12.18
C LYS A 158 -15.93 -15.74 -10.70
N ALA A 159 -14.95 -15.78 -9.79
CA ALA A 159 -15.17 -15.46 -8.38
C ALA A 159 -15.54 -13.97 -8.22
N ASN A 160 -14.80 -13.08 -8.83
CA ASN A 160 -15.05 -11.64 -8.81
C ASN A 160 -16.44 -11.30 -9.37
N ALA A 161 -16.83 -11.89 -10.48
CA ALA A 161 -18.17 -11.68 -11.04
C ALA A 161 -19.30 -12.07 -10.06
N ARG A 162 -19.13 -13.16 -9.30
CA ARG A 162 -20.10 -13.55 -8.26
C ARG A 162 -20.14 -12.57 -7.09
N CYS A 163 -19.00 -12.04 -6.69
CA CYS A 163 -18.91 -11.03 -5.65
C CYS A 163 -19.57 -9.72 -6.09
N ILE A 164 -19.28 -9.24 -7.29
CA ILE A 164 -19.91 -8.05 -7.87
C ILE A 164 -21.43 -8.18 -7.89
N ALA A 165 -21.96 -9.36 -8.27
CA ALA A 165 -23.38 -9.60 -8.37
C ALA A 165 -24.14 -9.53 -7.02
N GLN A 166 -23.46 -9.59 -5.88
CA GLN A 166 -24.08 -9.45 -4.55
C GLN A 166 -24.53 -8.00 -4.29
N ASP A 167 -23.70 -7.02 -4.64
CA ASP A 167 -23.99 -5.59 -4.51
C ASP A 167 -23.19 -4.78 -5.54
N PRO A 168 -23.66 -4.72 -6.78
CA PRO A 168 -22.94 -4.00 -7.85
C PRO A 168 -22.71 -2.51 -7.53
N ALA A 169 -23.68 -1.86 -6.85
CA ALA A 169 -23.56 -0.46 -6.50
C ALA A 169 -22.45 -0.20 -5.46
N LEU A 170 -22.34 -1.09 -4.48
CA LEU A 170 -21.27 -1.02 -3.49
C LEU A 170 -19.89 -1.24 -4.14
N VAL A 171 -19.74 -2.29 -4.96
CA VAL A 171 -18.48 -2.57 -5.66
C VAL A 171 -18.09 -1.43 -6.61
N HIS A 172 -19.06 -0.85 -7.32
CA HIS A 172 -18.85 0.32 -8.16
C HIS A 172 -18.32 1.51 -7.35
N SER A 173 -18.69 1.65 -6.09
CA SER A 173 -18.23 2.74 -5.20
C SER A 173 -16.82 2.53 -4.61
N PHE A 174 -16.17 1.38 -4.82
CA PHE A 174 -14.81 1.16 -4.36
C PHE A 174 -13.83 1.92 -5.25
N THR A 175 -13.63 3.20 -4.92
CA THR A 175 -12.72 4.10 -5.62
C THR A 175 -11.97 4.99 -4.64
N THR A 176 -10.73 5.34 -4.96
CA THR A 176 -9.91 6.28 -4.17
C THR A 176 -10.61 7.64 -3.96
N PRO A 177 -11.27 8.26 -4.97
CA PRO A 177 -12.03 9.48 -4.75
C PRO A 177 -13.22 9.34 -3.78
N ASP A 178 -13.91 8.19 -3.76
CA ASP A 178 -15.03 8.01 -2.83
C ASP A 178 -14.54 7.75 -1.41
N VAL A 179 -13.45 6.98 -1.24
CA VAL A 179 -12.79 6.84 0.07
C VAL A 179 -12.27 8.19 0.57
N ALA A 180 -11.73 9.04 -0.31
CA ALA A 180 -11.30 10.40 0.07
C ALA A 180 -12.48 11.27 0.54
N ARG A 181 -13.68 11.11 -0.05
CA ARG A 181 -14.90 11.78 0.44
C ARG A 181 -15.37 11.20 1.77
N ASP A 182 -15.22 9.89 2.00
CA ASP A 182 -15.47 9.29 3.33
C ASP A 182 -14.57 9.90 4.40
N MET A 183 -13.30 10.13 4.10
CA MET A 183 -12.37 10.81 5.01
C MET A 183 -12.86 12.20 5.39
N ASP A 184 -13.44 12.96 4.45
CA ASP A 184 -14.01 14.28 4.76
C ASP A 184 -15.28 14.17 5.63
N ARG A 185 -16.10 13.13 5.45
CA ARG A 185 -17.23 12.83 6.35
C ARG A 185 -16.77 12.43 7.74
N ILE A 186 -15.69 11.66 7.86
CA ILE A 186 -15.07 11.36 9.16
C ILE A 186 -14.61 12.66 9.83
N ARG A 187 -13.88 13.53 9.11
CA ARG A 187 -13.49 14.85 9.64
C ARG A 187 -14.69 15.65 10.16
N GLU A 188 -15.76 15.73 9.37
CA GLU A 188 -17.00 16.43 9.78
C GLU A 188 -17.62 15.81 11.04
N ALA A 189 -17.72 14.47 11.09
CA ALA A 189 -18.28 13.75 12.24
C ALA A 189 -17.45 13.95 13.52
N LEU A 190 -16.12 14.12 13.38
CA LEU A 190 -15.22 14.46 14.50
C LEU A 190 -15.33 15.93 14.94
N GLY A 191 -16.04 16.78 14.20
CA GLY A 191 -16.15 18.21 14.45
C GLY A 191 -14.88 19.00 14.09
N GLU A 192 -13.98 18.43 13.29
CA GLU A 192 -12.72 19.06 12.90
C GLU A 192 -12.92 20.01 11.72
N GLN A 193 -12.37 21.22 11.82
CA GLN A 193 -12.30 22.12 10.66
C GLN A 193 -11.26 21.63 9.65
N LYS A 194 -10.12 21.15 10.15
CA LYS A 194 -9.04 20.55 9.40
C LYS A 194 -8.56 19.30 10.11
N ILE A 195 -8.06 18.31 9.35
CA ILE A 195 -7.53 17.07 9.91
C ILE A 195 -6.11 16.82 9.40
N GLY A 196 -5.25 16.33 10.29
CA GLY A 196 -3.97 15.75 9.91
C GLY A 196 -4.18 14.41 9.20
N TYR A 197 -3.24 14.02 8.32
CA TYR A 197 -3.30 12.71 7.67
C TYR A 197 -1.91 12.08 7.57
N TYR A 198 -1.83 10.79 7.93
CA TYR A 198 -0.64 9.97 7.75
C TYR A 198 -1.01 8.71 6.96
N GLY A 199 -0.58 8.63 5.72
CA GLY A 199 -0.83 7.50 4.82
C GLY A 199 0.43 6.75 4.46
N ILE A 200 0.31 5.43 4.30
CA ILE A 200 1.39 4.54 3.89
C ILE A 200 0.95 3.79 2.64
N SER A 201 1.89 3.53 1.70
CA SER A 201 1.58 2.71 0.53
C SER A 201 0.40 3.29 -0.29
N TRP A 202 -0.62 2.51 -0.65
CA TRP A 202 -1.83 3.04 -1.27
C TRP A 202 -2.47 4.18 -0.45
N GLY A 203 -2.31 4.19 0.87
CA GLY A 203 -2.75 5.31 1.71
C GLY A 203 -2.13 6.65 1.30
N THR A 204 -0.97 6.65 0.61
CA THR A 204 -0.36 7.88 0.07
C THR A 204 -1.09 8.38 -1.18
N ALA A 205 -1.56 7.49 -2.05
CA ALA A 205 -2.43 7.83 -3.18
C ALA A 205 -3.78 8.37 -2.69
N LEU A 206 -4.36 7.73 -1.66
CA LEU A 206 -5.57 8.20 -0.99
C LEU A 206 -5.39 9.59 -0.37
N GLY A 207 -4.30 9.81 0.37
CA GLY A 207 -3.99 11.12 0.96
C GLY A 207 -3.81 12.20 -0.11
N ALA A 208 -3.07 11.89 -1.19
CA ALA A 208 -2.88 12.81 -2.31
C ALA A 208 -4.21 13.17 -2.99
N GLN A 209 -5.13 12.19 -3.14
CA GLN A 209 -6.47 12.42 -3.68
C GLN A 209 -7.33 13.23 -2.71
N TYR A 210 -7.28 12.96 -1.40
CA TYR A 210 -7.96 13.75 -0.39
C TYR A 210 -7.50 15.21 -0.44
N ARG A 211 -6.18 15.46 -0.48
CA ARG A 211 -5.62 16.80 -0.61
C ARG A 211 -6.04 17.48 -1.93
N THR A 212 -6.14 16.73 -3.03
CA THR A 212 -6.62 17.26 -4.32
C THR A 212 -8.07 17.72 -4.24
N LEU A 213 -8.94 16.98 -3.54
CA LEU A 213 -10.37 17.31 -3.43
C LEU A 213 -10.66 18.34 -2.31
N PHE A 214 -9.89 18.31 -1.22
CA PHE A 214 -10.20 19.00 0.02
C PHE A 214 -8.98 19.68 0.66
N ASP A 215 -8.10 20.34 -0.10
CA ASP A 215 -6.87 20.98 0.44
C ASP A 215 -7.15 21.92 1.61
N GLY A 216 -8.28 22.64 1.57
CA GLY A 216 -8.72 23.52 2.65
C GLY A 216 -9.06 22.83 3.97
N HIS A 217 -9.32 21.52 3.95
CA HIS A 217 -9.63 20.68 5.12
C HIS A 217 -8.42 19.91 5.66
N VAL A 218 -7.28 19.98 4.96
CA VAL A 218 -6.02 19.36 5.41
C VAL A 218 -5.30 20.32 6.36
N ASP A 219 -4.95 19.83 7.57
CA ASP A 219 -4.03 20.54 8.46
C ASP A 219 -2.59 20.29 8.04
N LYS A 220 -2.14 19.05 8.10
CA LYS A 220 -0.81 18.59 7.70
C LYS A 220 -0.92 17.18 7.13
N MET A 221 -0.10 16.85 6.12
CA MET A 221 -0.13 15.55 5.48
C MET A 221 1.26 14.94 5.38
N LEU A 222 1.40 13.70 5.87
CA LEU A 222 2.61 12.89 5.75
C LEU A 222 2.28 11.64 4.95
N LEU A 223 3.07 11.37 3.91
CA LEU A 223 2.91 10.25 2.99
C LEU A 223 4.21 9.43 2.97
N ASP A 224 4.16 8.20 3.49
CA ASP A 224 5.30 7.30 3.66
C ASP A 224 5.22 6.11 2.70
N SER A 225 6.31 5.71 2.07
CA SER A 225 6.33 4.69 1.02
C SER A 225 5.38 5.05 -0.13
N VAL A 226 5.73 6.11 -0.84
CA VAL A 226 4.83 6.86 -1.72
C VAL A 226 4.51 6.12 -3.00
N MET A 227 3.21 5.95 -3.30
CA MET A 227 2.68 5.41 -4.56
C MET A 227 2.93 6.34 -5.76
N PRO A 228 2.89 5.81 -7.01
CA PRO A 228 2.99 6.66 -8.18
C PRO A 228 1.79 7.62 -8.28
N PRO A 229 1.96 8.80 -8.95
CA PRO A 229 0.89 9.78 -9.06
C PRO A 229 -0.28 9.38 -9.96
N ASP A 230 -0.11 8.37 -10.77
CA ASP A 230 -1.14 7.80 -11.64
C ASP A 230 -1.28 6.31 -11.29
N LEU A 231 -2.50 5.85 -10.98
CA LEU A 231 -2.76 4.47 -10.61
C LEU A 231 -2.93 3.61 -11.87
N ASP A 232 -1.83 3.07 -12.36
CA ASP A 232 -1.78 2.12 -13.47
C ASP A 232 -1.06 0.84 -13.01
N VAL A 233 -1.80 -0.25 -12.83
CA VAL A 233 -1.25 -1.49 -12.29
C VAL A 233 -0.22 -2.14 -13.20
N THR A 234 -0.27 -1.93 -14.53
CA THR A 234 0.78 -2.37 -15.46
C THR A 234 2.09 -1.63 -15.19
N ALA A 235 2.02 -0.30 -15.07
CA ALA A 235 3.19 0.52 -14.77
C ALA A 235 3.73 0.25 -13.35
N MET A 236 2.85 -0.10 -12.40
CA MET A 236 3.25 -0.50 -11.05
C MET A 236 4.05 -1.80 -11.07
N ASP A 237 3.54 -2.86 -11.73
CA ASP A 237 4.26 -4.12 -11.87
C ASP A 237 5.61 -3.94 -12.59
N ASP A 238 5.67 -3.10 -13.61
CA ASP A 238 6.92 -2.78 -14.32
C ASP A 238 7.94 -2.06 -13.41
N GLY A 239 7.49 -1.09 -12.63
CA GLY A 239 8.33 -0.34 -11.71
C GLY A 239 8.86 -1.20 -10.57
N GLN A 240 8.02 -2.06 -10.01
CA GLN A 240 8.41 -3.01 -8.97
C GLN A 240 9.37 -4.08 -9.48
N ALA A 241 9.15 -4.60 -10.69
CA ALA A 241 10.07 -5.56 -11.31
C ALA A 241 11.47 -4.95 -11.48
N THR A 242 11.56 -3.73 -12.03
CA THR A 242 12.85 -3.05 -12.19
C THR A 242 13.53 -2.75 -10.85
N ALA A 243 12.77 -2.36 -9.83
CA ALA A 243 13.33 -2.13 -8.49
C ALA A 243 13.79 -3.43 -7.82
N GLY A 244 13.04 -4.53 -7.98
CA GLY A 244 13.43 -5.85 -7.50
C GLY A 244 14.69 -6.39 -8.19
N GLU A 245 14.83 -6.16 -9.50
CA GLU A 245 16.05 -6.50 -10.23
C GLU A 245 17.26 -5.72 -9.71
N ASN A 246 17.10 -4.42 -9.42
CA ASN A 246 18.15 -3.62 -8.79
C ASN A 246 18.52 -4.18 -7.40
N THR A 247 17.55 -4.61 -6.60
CA THR A 247 17.79 -5.26 -5.30
C THR A 247 18.65 -6.50 -5.44
N PHE A 248 18.38 -7.33 -6.45
CA PHE A 248 19.23 -8.51 -6.75
C PHE A 248 20.68 -8.13 -7.08
N HIS A 249 20.88 -7.10 -7.90
CA HIS A 249 22.23 -6.63 -8.23
C HIS A 249 22.95 -6.03 -7.00
N GLU A 250 22.24 -5.30 -6.15
CA GLU A 250 22.80 -4.79 -4.88
C GLU A 250 23.15 -5.93 -3.92
N PHE A 251 22.32 -6.96 -3.83
CA PHE A 251 22.60 -8.16 -3.03
C PHE A 251 23.85 -8.88 -3.55
N SER A 252 23.96 -9.04 -4.87
CA SER A 252 25.15 -9.64 -5.50
C SER A 252 26.42 -8.84 -5.23
N ALA A 253 26.35 -7.50 -5.32
CA ALA A 253 27.46 -6.63 -4.99
C ALA A 253 27.81 -6.67 -3.48
N TRP A 254 26.81 -6.87 -2.61
CA TRP A 254 27.04 -7.03 -1.19
C TRP A 254 27.73 -8.37 -0.88
N ILE A 255 27.29 -9.50 -1.47
CA ILE A 255 27.94 -10.82 -1.35
C ILE A 255 29.41 -10.74 -1.81
N ALA A 256 29.69 -10.09 -2.93
CA ALA A 256 31.04 -9.94 -3.48
C ALA A 256 32.02 -9.25 -2.48
N ARG A 257 31.55 -8.27 -1.71
CA ARG A 257 32.38 -7.63 -0.66
C ARG A 257 32.82 -8.60 0.45
N TYR A 258 32.11 -9.71 0.59
CA TYR A 258 32.35 -10.75 1.58
C TYR A 258 32.70 -12.11 0.94
N ASP A 259 33.38 -12.07 -0.22
CA ASP A 259 33.77 -13.30 -0.97
C ASP A 259 34.61 -14.26 -0.12
N VAL A 260 35.43 -13.74 0.81
CA VAL A 260 36.20 -14.56 1.76
C VAL A 260 35.32 -15.40 2.71
N VAL A 261 34.02 -15.09 2.82
CA VAL A 261 33.03 -15.82 3.64
C VAL A 261 32.15 -16.69 2.78
N TYR A 262 31.62 -16.13 1.68
CA TYR A 262 30.55 -16.77 0.89
C TYR A 262 31.07 -17.52 -0.34
N HIS A 263 32.22 -17.16 -0.90
CA HIS A 263 32.89 -17.82 -2.02
C HIS A 263 31.99 -17.96 -3.29
N PHE A 264 31.26 -16.87 -3.62
CA PHE A 264 30.50 -16.76 -4.87
C PHE A 264 31.24 -15.99 -5.96
N GLY A 265 32.23 -15.19 -5.60
CA GLY A 265 33.07 -14.43 -6.53
C GLY A 265 33.43 -13.04 -6.02
N PRO A 266 34.52 -12.45 -6.61
CA PRO A 266 35.10 -11.21 -6.09
C PRO A 266 34.39 -9.92 -6.58
N ASP A 267 33.44 -10.02 -7.48
CA ASP A 267 32.71 -8.88 -8.06
C ASP A 267 31.24 -9.21 -8.28
N GLU A 268 30.43 -8.16 -8.45
CA GLU A 268 28.98 -8.24 -8.59
C GLU A 268 28.57 -9.17 -9.75
N ALA A 269 29.17 -9.00 -10.93
CA ALA A 269 28.78 -9.75 -12.13
C ALA A 269 29.06 -11.27 -11.99
N THR A 270 30.18 -11.64 -11.35
CA THR A 270 30.54 -13.02 -11.05
C THR A 270 29.55 -13.64 -10.06
N VAL A 271 29.19 -12.92 -9.01
CA VAL A 271 28.21 -13.36 -8.02
C VAL A 271 26.83 -13.49 -8.65
N ALA A 272 26.35 -12.48 -9.36
CA ALA A 272 25.05 -12.50 -10.03
C ALA A 272 24.93 -13.71 -10.97
N LYS A 273 25.99 -13.97 -11.77
CA LYS A 273 26.03 -15.16 -12.62
C LYS A 273 25.95 -16.46 -11.82
N ALA A 274 26.72 -16.59 -10.74
CA ALA A 274 26.72 -17.80 -9.92
C ALA A 274 25.34 -18.05 -9.27
N LEU A 275 24.64 -17.02 -8.84
CA LEU A 275 23.27 -17.10 -8.28
C LEU A 275 22.25 -17.49 -9.36
N LEU A 276 22.36 -16.94 -10.57
CA LEU A 276 21.50 -17.31 -11.70
C LEU A 276 21.76 -18.75 -12.17
N ASP A 277 23.03 -19.21 -12.21
CA ASP A 277 23.39 -20.59 -12.52
C ASP A 277 22.80 -21.56 -11.48
N LEU A 278 22.89 -21.22 -10.19
CA LEU A 278 22.28 -21.99 -9.09
C LEU A 278 20.76 -22.10 -9.25
N ARG A 279 20.09 -21.00 -9.59
CA ARG A 279 18.65 -21.01 -9.89
C ARG A 279 18.32 -21.94 -11.05
N ALA A 280 19.06 -21.85 -12.15
CA ALA A 280 18.84 -22.65 -13.33
C ALA A 280 19.09 -24.16 -13.07
N GLU A 281 20.12 -24.49 -12.30
CA GLU A 281 20.39 -25.86 -11.86
C GLU A 281 19.19 -26.41 -11.05
N LEU A 282 18.74 -25.69 -10.06
CA LEU A 282 17.65 -26.12 -9.19
C LEU A 282 16.27 -26.12 -9.88
N THR A 283 16.09 -25.34 -10.94
CA THR A 283 14.90 -25.41 -11.79
C THR A 283 14.89 -26.75 -12.57
N THR A 284 16.05 -27.18 -13.04
CA THR A 284 16.20 -28.44 -13.83
C THR A 284 16.28 -29.66 -12.93
N HIS A 285 16.95 -29.55 -11.78
CA HIS A 285 17.21 -30.62 -10.83
C HIS A 285 16.75 -30.19 -9.40
N PRO A 286 15.43 -30.09 -9.16
CA PRO A 286 14.93 -29.71 -7.85
C PRO A 286 15.29 -30.73 -6.78
N ARG A 287 15.51 -30.28 -5.56
CA ARG A 287 15.81 -31.11 -4.39
C ARG A 287 14.68 -30.96 -3.38
N THR A 288 14.64 -31.85 -2.39
CA THR A 288 13.65 -31.78 -1.30
C THR A 288 14.38 -31.64 0.03
N ALA A 289 13.98 -30.70 0.85
CA ALA A 289 14.48 -30.53 2.21
C ALA A 289 14.00 -31.65 3.13
N ALA A 290 14.61 -31.78 4.31
CA ALA A 290 14.27 -32.85 5.28
C ALA A 290 12.83 -32.78 5.79
N ASP A 291 12.21 -31.60 5.79
CA ASP A 291 10.81 -31.36 6.16
C ASP A 291 9.83 -31.56 4.99
N GLY A 292 10.31 -31.99 3.83
CA GLY A 292 9.50 -32.21 2.63
C GLY A 292 9.32 -30.97 1.76
N SER A 293 9.82 -29.79 2.15
CA SER A 293 9.71 -28.58 1.36
C SER A 293 10.62 -28.65 0.10
N PRO A 294 10.18 -28.06 -1.03
CA PRO A 294 10.98 -28.04 -2.25
C PRO A 294 12.15 -27.06 -2.16
N ILE A 295 13.31 -27.45 -2.67
CA ILE A 295 14.45 -26.58 -2.95
C ILE A 295 14.60 -26.54 -4.48
N ASN A 296 14.01 -25.55 -5.11
CA ASN A 296 13.96 -25.37 -6.55
C ASN A 296 14.37 -23.95 -6.96
N GLY A 297 14.31 -23.64 -8.25
CA GLY A 297 14.64 -22.31 -8.75
C GLY A 297 13.81 -21.19 -8.14
N ASP A 298 12.52 -21.43 -7.87
CA ASP A 298 11.63 -20.43 -7.25
C ASP A 298 12.02 -20.18 -5.79
N THR A 299 12.41 -21.23 -5.06
CA THR A 299 12.88 -21.14 -3.67
C THR A 299 14.08 -20.19 -3.55
N VAL A 300 15.08 -20.33 -4.43
CA VAL A 300 16.25 -19.45 -4.38
C VAL A 300 15.94 -18.06 -4.96
N ASN A 301 15.08 -17.99 -5.96
CA ASN A 301 14.68 -16.70 -6.54
C ASN A 301 13.93 -15.82 -5.52
N ALA A 302 13.09 -16.42 -4.68
CA ALA A 302 12.43 -15.73 -3.59
C ALA A 302 13.43 -15.11 -2.58
N MET A 303 14.56 -15.78 -2.32
CA MET A 303 15.62 -15.27 -1.44
C MET A 303 16.29 -14.01 -1.98
N TYR A 304 16.29 -13.80 -3.30
CA TYR A 304 16.93 -12.62 -3.91
C TYR A 304 16.11 -11.33 -3.69
N ALA A 305 14.81 -11.47 -3.44
CA ALA A 305 13.89 -10.35 -3.19
C ALA A 305 13.70 -10.01 -1.70
N ASP A 306 14.31 -10.79 -0.80
CA ASP A 306 14.14 -10.60 0.63
C ASP A 306 14.83 -9.34 1.16
N PRO A 307 14.33 -8.75 2.27
CA PRO A 307 14.84 -7.51 2.83
C PRO A 307 16.33 -7.54 3.17
N ARG A 308 17.01 -6.40 2.96
CA ARG A 308 18.44 -6.19 3.19
C ARG A 308 18.91 -6.60 4.59
N ARG A 309 18.06 -6.45 5.61
CA ARG A 309 18.35 -6.90 6.99
C ARG A 309 18.56 -8.41 7.12
N GLN A 310 18.13 -9.20 6.13
CA GLN A 310 18.27 -10.66 6.12
C GLN A 310 19.44 -11.14 5.23
N TRP A 311 20.07 -10.27 4.48
CA TRP A 311 21.09 -10.66 3.48
C TRP A 311 22.21 -11.53 4.02
N ALA A 312 22.65 -11.30 5.26
CA ALA A 312 23.69 -12.14 5.87
C ALA A 312 23.25 -13.59 6.07
N ASP A 313 22.02 -13.78 6.54
CA ASP A 313 21.45 -15.12 6.76
C ASP A 313 21.08 -15.77 5.41
N LEU A 314 20.56 -15.01 4.45
CA LEU A 314 20.22 -15.51 3.10
C LEU A 314 21.46 -15.95 2.33
N ALA A 315 22.52 -15.16 2.35
CA ALA A 315 23.78 -15.55 1.69
C ALA A 315 24.37 -16.83 2.30
N ALA A 316 24.29 -17.01 3.61
CA ALA A 316 24.71 -18.25 4.27
C ALA A 316 23.83 -19.46 3.86
N GLN A 317 22.52 -19.25 3.71
CA GLN A 317 21.60 -20.27 3.21
C GLN A 317 21.90 -20.64 1.75
N LEU A 318 22.17 -19.64 0.90
CA LEU A 318 22.57 -19.87 -0.50
C LEU A 318 23.88 -20.65 -0.61
N VAL A 319 24.87 -20.40 0.27
CA VAL A 319 26.08 -21.25 0.37
C VAL A 319 25.70 -22.68 0.73
N THR A 320 24.83 -22.87 1.73
CA THR A 320 24.36 -24.22 2.12
C THR A 320 23.67 -24.93 0.96
N ILE A 321 22.82 -24.25 0.22
CA ILE A 321 22.11 -24.79 -0.95
C ILE A 321 23.12 -25.13 -2.07
N ARG A 322 24.04 -24.21 -2.39
CA ARG A 322 25.11 -24.45 -3.41
C ARG A 322 25.91 -25.70 -3.10
N ASP A 323 26.28 -25.90 -1.84
CA ASP A 323 27.11 -27.01 -1.38
C ASP A 323 26.30 -28.31 -1.15
N GLY A 324 25.04 -28.35 -1.60
CA GLY A 324 24.21 -29.58 -1.60
C GLY A 324 23.45 -29.79 -0.27
N GLY A 325 23.57 -28.89 0.67
CA GLY A 325 22.85 -28.95 1.97
C GLY A 325 21.41 -28.49 1.88
N THR A 326 20.71 -28.60 3.01
CA THR A 326 19.34 -28.09 3.22
C THR A 326 19.42 -26.80 4.02
N PRO A 327 18.83 -25.67 3.55
CA PRO A 327 18.80 -24.43 4.30
C PRO A 327 17.98 -24.61 5.58
N ALA A 328 18.30 -23.82 6.60
CA ALA A 328 17.46 -23.74 7.79
C ALA A 328 16.08 -23.16 7.42
N PRO A 329 14.99 -23.61 8.07
CA PRO A 329 13.70 -22.97 7.84
C PRO A 329 13.79 -21.48 8.19
N PRO A 330 13.05 -20.61 7.44
CA PRO A 330 13.03 -19.18 7.73
C PRO A 330 12.73 -18.93 9.21
N SER A 331 13.50 -18.05 9.85
CA SER A 331 13.22 -17.69 11.24
C SER A 331 11.80 -17.11 11.35
N SER A 332 11.11 -17.35 12.47
CA SER A 332 9.75 -16.78 12.67
C SER A 332 9.73 -15.25 12.58
N ALA A 333 10.86 -14.60 12.84
CA ALA A 333 11.06 -13.16 12.61
C ALA A 333 11.01 -12.77 11.12
N ALA A 334 11.29 -13.69 10.19
CA ALA A 334 11.17 -13.46 8.74
C ALA A 334 9.72 -13.41 8.24
N LYS A 335 8.77 -13.97 9.01
CA LYS A 335 7.34 -13.97 8.65
C LYS A 335 6.63 -12.63 8.86
N THR A 336 7.25 -11.68 9.54
CA THR A 336 6.78 -10.29 9.65
C THR A 336 7.39 -9.43 8.54
N GLY A 337 7.35 -9.93 7.30
CA GLY A 337 7.61 -9.14 6.11
C GLY A 337 6.46 -8.16 5.91
N GLY A 338 6.64 -6.93 6.34
CA GLY A 338 5.63 -5.90 6.33
C GLY A 338 5.95 -4.92 7.46
N LEU A 339 5.11 -3.99 7.66
CA LEU A 339 5.23 -2.81 8.53
C LEU A 339 5.65 -3.06 9.99
N GLY A 340 5.86 -4.32 10.41
CA GLY A 340 6.27 -4.67 11.78
C GLY A 340 5.19 -4.38 12.82
N TRP A 341 3.94 -4.19 12.36
CA TRP A 341 2.79 -3.91 13.20
C TRP A 341 2.08 -5.20 13.58
N ASP A 342 1.77 -5.34 14.85
CA ASP A 342 0.85 -6.36 15.34
C ASP A 342 -0.58 -5.86 15.11
N THR A 343 -0.97 -5.85 13.82
CA THR A 343 -2.28 -5.35 13.40
C THR A 343 -3.35 -6.38 13.69
N THR A 344 -3.87 -6.41 14.89
CA THR A 344 -5.13 -7.09 15.21
C THR A 344 -6.21 -6.04 15.52
N PRO A 345 -7.31 -6.01 14.78
CA PRO A 345 -7.71 -6.93 13.69
C PRO A 345 -6.83 -6.81 12.44
N THR A 346 -6.43 -7.96 11.89
CA THR A 346 -5.54 -8.07 10.72
C THR A 346 -6.33 -8.16 9.41
N GLY A 347 -7.49 -7.51 9.35
CA GLY A 347 -8.36 -7.59 8.18
C GLY A 347 -7.65 -7.10 6.91
N PHE A 348 -7.50 -8.00 5.93
CA PHE A 348 -7.12 -7.64 4.57
C PHE A 348 -8.18 -8.19 3.60
N ASP A 349 -8.89 -7.30 2.94
CA ASP A 349 -9.90 -7.65 1.96
C ASP A 349 -9.31 -7.67 0.55
N HIS A 350 -8.95 -8.86 0.08
CA HIS A 350 -8.40 -9.06 -1.26
C HIS A 350 -9.38 -8.70 -2.38
N PHE A 351 -10.69 -8.89 -2.14
CA PHE A 351 -11.69 -8.53 -3.14
C PHE A 351 -11.82 -7.01 -3.26
N GLN A 352 -11.83 -6.28 -2.14
CA GLN A 352 -11.85 -4.82 -2.15
C GLN A 352 -10.58 -4.26 -2.82
N GLN A 353 -9.39 -4.85 -2.55
CA GLN A 353 -8.15 -4.49 -3.24
C GLN A 353 -8.29 -4.63 -4.74
N THR A 354 -8.73 -5.81 -5.20
CA THR A 354 -8.94 -6.09 -6.63
C THR A 354 -9.93 -5.12 -7.24
N ALA A 355 -11.08 -4.92 -6.57
CA ALA A 355 -12.16 -4.07 -7.08
C ALA A 355 -11.71 -2.61 -7.20
N LEU A 356 -11.04 -2.05 -6.19
CA LEU A 356 -10.57 -0.67 -6.23
C LEU A 356 -9.52 -0.48 -7.33
N LEU A 357 -8.49 -1.33 -7.38
CA LEU A 357 -7.45 -1.24 -8.39
C LEU A 357 -8.02 -1.37 -9.79
N CYS A 358 -8.93 -2.33 -10.02
CA CYS A 358 -9.49 -2.59 -11.34
C CYS A 358 -10.58 -1.60 -11.74
N ASN A 359 -11.28 -0.98 -10.80
CA ASN A 359 -12.18 0.12 -11.11
C ASN A 359 -11.45 1.38 -11.59
N GLU A 360 -10.18 1.55 -11.27
CA GLU A 360 -9.43 2.78 -11.52
C GLU A 360 -8.34 2.63 -12.59
N SER A 361 -7.64 1.49 -12.64
CA SER A 361 -6.52 1.30 -13.55
C SER A 361 -6.97 1.09 -15.00
N PRO A 362 -6.35 1.78 -15.97
CA PRO A 362 -6.61 1.59 -17.39
C PRO A 362 -5.96 0.33 -17.99
N SER A 363 -5.32 -0.51 -17.18
CA SER A 363 -4.60 -1.71 -17.62
C SER A 363 -5.48 -2.70 -18.42
N PRO A 364 -4.89 -3.57 -19.25
CA PRO A 364 -5.59 -4.59 -20.01
C PRO A 364 -6.42 -5.53 -19.14
N ARG A 365 -7.53 -6.02 -19.73
CA ARG A 365 -8.45 -7.00 -19.09
C ARG A 365 -8.36 -8.38 -19.71
N ASP A 366 -7.68 -8.52 -20.83
CA ASP A 366 -7.50 -9.81 -21.50
C ASP A 366 -6.22 -10.51 -21.06
N PHE A 367 -6.33 -11.81 -20.85
CA PHE A 367 -5.22 -12.62 -20.33
C PHE A 367 -4.02 -12.65 -21.25
N ASP A 368 -4.19 -12.72 -22.58
CA ASP A 368 -3.05 -12.89 -23.48
C ASP A 368 -2.16 -11.65 -23.54
N THR A 369 -2.76 -10.44 -23.46
CA THR A 369 -1.99 -9.19 -23.33
C THR A 369 -1.23 -9.13 -22.00
N VAL A 370 -1.89 -9.44 -20.89
CA VAL A 370 -1.25 -9.45 -19.55
C VAL A 370 -0.12 -10.48 -19.50
N TRP A 371 -0.33 -11.67 -20.07
CA TRP A 371 0.71 -12.69 -20.18
C TRP A 371 1.91 -12.22 -21.02
N GLN A 372 1.65 -11.49 -22.11
CA GLN A 372 2.72 -10.94 -22.94
C GLN A 372 3.54 -9.89 -22.17
N HIS A 373 2.88 -8.99 -21.42
CA HIS A 373 3.55 -8.02 -20.55
C HIS A 373 4.44 -8.72 -19.51
N ARG A 374 3.95 -9.81 -18.88
CA ARG A 374 4.76 -10.62 -17.96
C ARG A 374 6.00 -11.18 -18.66
N LEU A 375 5.89 -11.73 -19.87
CA LEU A 375 7.04 -12.23 -20.62
C LEU A 375 8.04 -11.12 -20.98
N ASP A 376 7.54 -9.91 -21.28
CA ASP A 376 8.37 -8.75 -21.58
C ASP A 376 9.12 -8.27 -20.34
N ARG A 377 8.47 -8.26 -19.17
CA ARG A 377 9.12 -8.01 -17.88
C ARG A 377 10.20 -9.04 -17.58
N MET A 378 9.89 -10.32 -17.69
CA MET A 378 10.88 -11.40 -17.45
C MET A 378 12.08 -11.35 -18.37
N ARG A 379 11.95 -10.80 -19.60
CA ARG A 379 13.11 -10.59 -20.49
C ARG A 379 13.97 -9.39 -20.08
N ARG A 380 13.34 -8.34 -19.58
CA ARG A 380 14.01 -7.11 -19.11
C ARG A 380 14.63 -7.31 -17.73
N ASP A 381 13.88 -7.92 -16.84
CA ASP A 381 14.18 -8.07 -15.41
C ASP A 381 14.10 -9.60 -15.07
N PRO A 382 15.15 -10.38 -15.38
CA PRO A 382 15.09 -11.85 -15.37
C PRO A 382 14.94 -12.47 -13.97
N VAL A 383 15.21 -11.75 -12.91
CA VAL A 383 15.01 -12.19 -11.52
C VAL A 383 13.62 -11.76 -11.02
N ALA A 384 13.30 -10.50 -11.15
CA ALA A 384 12.10 -9.92 -10.55
C ALA A 384 10.90 -9.79 -11.50
N GLY A 385 11.10 -9.87 -12.82
CA GLY A 385 10.03 -9.63 -13.80
C GLY A 385 8.87 -10.63 -13.76
N GLY A 386 9.07 -11.80 -13.12
CA GLY A 386 8.02 -12.79 -12.88
C GLY A 386 7.09 -12.49 -11.71
N PHE A 387 7.43 -11.55 -10.85
CA PHE A 387 6.71 -11.26 -9.60
C PHE A 387 5.55 -10.26 -9.73
N GLY A 388 5.19 -9.80 -10.94
CA GLY A 388 4.05 -8.88 -11.15
C GLY A 388 2.77 -9.44 -10.52
N LEU A 389 2.16 -8.68 -9.60
CA LEU A 389 1.01 -9.12 -8.80
C LEU A 389 -0.29 -8.44 -9.19
N TYR A 390 -0.26 -7.20 -9.68
CA TYR A 390 -1.45 -6.36 -9.77
C TYR A 390 -2.17 -6.45 -11.10
N GLU A 391 -1.44 -6.51 -12.22
CA GLU A 391 -2.06 -6.50 -13.55
C GLU A 391 -2.96 -7.73 -13.76
N GLN A 392 -2.55 -8.90 -13.28
CA GLN A 392 -3.34 -10.13 -13.38
C GLN A 392 -4.65 -10.09 -12.59
N LEU A 393 -4.74 -9.28 -11.51
CA LEU A 393 -5.97 -9.15 -10.71
C LEU A 393 -7.14 -8.61 -11.55
N CYS A 394 -6.82 -7.81 -12.56
CA CYS A 394 -7.82 -7.14 -13.38
C CYS A 394 -8.24 -7.94 -14.62
N VAL A 395 -7.69 -9.13 -14.87
CA VAL A 395 -8.09 -10.00 -15.97
C VAL A 395 -9.56 -10.39 -15.82
N GLY A 396 -10.37 -10.08 -16.83
CA GLY A 396 -11.81 -10.37 -16.84
C GLY A 396 -12.67 -9.47 -15.94
N TRP A 397 -12.10 -8.39 -15.38
CA TRP A 397 -12.88 -7.40 -14.62
C TRP A 397 -13.87 -6.69 -15.54
N PRO A 398 -15.19 -6.67 -15.20
CA PRO A 398 -16.23 -6.26 -16.15
C PRO A 398 -16.42 -4.73 -16.24
N GLU A 399 -16.02 -3.99 -15.20
CA GLU A 399 -16.25 -2.54 -15.15
C GLU A 399 -15.20 -1.76 -15.94
N PRO A 400 -15.59 -0.67 -16.63
CA PRO A 400 -14.65 0.22 -17.27
C PRO A 400 -13.81 0.96 -16.22
N ALA A 401 -12.54 1.23 -16.55
CA ALA A 401 -11.67 2.00 -15.70
C ALA A 401 -12.15 3.45 -15.53
N ARG A 402 -12.05 3.96 -14.31
CA ARG A 402 -12.38 5.35 -13.94
C ARG A 402 -11.15 6.02 -13.32
N PRO A 403 -10.13 6.31 -14.12
CA PRO A 403 -8.91 6.93 -13.62
C PRO A 403 -9.20 8.33 -13.06
N TRP A 404 -8.50 8.69 -12.02
CA TRP A 404 -8.55 10.00 -11.39
C TRP A 404 -7.22 10.75 -11.57
N GLN A 405 -7.22 12.03 -11.27
CA GLN A 405 -6.03 12.87 -11.43
C GLN A 405 -5.74 13.63 -10.15
N LEU A 406 -4.44 13.80 -9.87
CA LEU A 406 -3.95 14.58 -8.74
C LEU A 406 -3.66 16.02 -9.17
N GLY A 407 -4.02 16.96 -8.30
CA GLY A 407 -3.71 18.38 -8.41
C GLY A 407 -2.80 18.87 -7.29
N PRO A 408 -2.13 20.01 -7.49
CA PRO A 408 -1.35 20.66 -6.45
C PRO A 408 -2.26 21.19 -5.33
N GLY A 409 -1.75 21.26 -4.11
CA GLY A 409 -2.40 21.89 -2.96
C GLY A 409 -1.42 22.83 -2.25
N THR A 410 -1.92 23.52 -1.24
CA THR A 410 -1.17 24.53 -0.45
C THR A 410 -0.92 24.08 0.99
N SER A 411 -1.69 23.10 1.48
CA SER A 411 -1.49 22.55 2.82
C SER A 411 -0.10 21.92 2.99
N PRO A 412 0.50 21.96 4.19
CA PRO A 412 1.80 21.37 4.47
C PRO A 412 1.86 19.88 4.12
N LEU A 413 2.87 19.47 3.34
CA LEU A 413 3.03 18.12 2.84
C LEU A 413 4.47 17.62 3.03
N GLN A 414 4.64 16.55 3.79
CA GLN A 414 5.88 15.78 3.91
C GLN A 414 5.72 14.46 3.15
N LEU A 415 6.58 14.20 2.19
CA LEU A 415 6.74 12.92 1.51
C LEU A 415 7.92 12.18 2.12
N VAL A 416 7.82 10.88 2.23
CA VAL A 416 8.90 9.99 2.69
C VAL A 416 9.05 8.86 1.69
N GLY A 417 10.26 8.69 1.16
CA GLY A 417 10.57 7.63 0.21
C GLY A 417 11.79 6.84 0.69
N HIS A 418 11.78 5.54 0.42
CA HIS A 418 12.82 4.60 0.82
C HIS A 418 13.75 4.32 -0.35
N THR A 419 15.06 4.49 -0.15
CA THR A 419 16.03 4.50 -1.25
C THR A 419 16.11 3.16 -1.99
N TYR A 420 15.90 2.06 -1.27
CA TYR A 420 16.11 0.70 -1.78
C TYR A 420 14.84 -0.14 -1.82
N GLU A 421 13.69 0.46 -1.58
CA GLU A 421 12.43 -0.25 -1.49
C GLU A 421 11.92 -0.70 -2.88
N PRO A 422 11.63 -2.00 -3.09
CA PRO A 422 11.08 -2.47 -4.35
C PRO A 422 9.54 -2.36 -4.44
N VAL A 423 8.83 -2.22 -3.31
CA VAL A 423 7.35 -2.20 -3.27
C VAL A 423 6.80 -0.85 -3.75
N THR A 424 7.38 0.27 -3.24
CA THR A 424 7.08 1.63 -3.72
C THR A 424 8.40 2.34 -4.04
N PRO A 425 8.98 2.07 -5.22
CA PRO A 425 10.31 2.57 -5.58
C PRO A 425 10.45 4.07 -5.41
N ILE A 426 11.58 4.54 -4.89
CA ILE A 426 11.87 5.96 -4.60
C ILE A 426 11.53 6.90 -5.78
N GLY A 427 11.63 6.42 -7.02
CA GLY A 427 11.25 7.15 -8.21
C GLY A 427 9.79 7.58 -8.23
N TRP A 428 8.91 6.82 -7.57
CA TRP A 428 7.48 7.18 -7.44
C TRP A 428 7.28 8.35 -6.49
N ALA A 429 8.01 8.39 -5.36
CA ALA A 429 7.99 9.53 -4.44
C ALA A 429 8.47 10.82 -5.13
N VAL A 430 9.52 10.73 -5.96
CA VAL A 430 10.01 11.85 -6.78
C VAL A 430 8.96 12.30 -7.81
N ALA A 431 8.29 11.35 -8.47
CA ALA A 431 7.21 11.65 -9.43
C ALA A 431 5.99 12.28 -8.72
N MET A 432 5.61 11.77 -7.57
CA MET A 432 4.54 12.32 -6.74
C MET A 432 4.86 13.76 -6.32
N GLN A 433 6.10 14.00 -5.81
CA GLN A 433 6.55 15.35 -5.45
C GLN A 433 6.42 16.34 -6.61
N ARG A 434 6.79 15.93 -7.83
CA ARG A 434 6.66 16.76 -9.03
C ARG A 434 5.21 17.08 -9.37
N ARG A 435 4.28 16.14 -9.10
CA ARG A 435 2.86 16.26 -9.40
C ARG A 435 2.11 17.17 -8.41
N ILE A 436 2.32 16.98 -7.11
CA ILE A 436 1.50 17.60 -6.07
C ILE A 436 2.28 18.55 -5.14
N GLY A 437 3.59 18.68 -5.34
CA GLY A 437 4.46 19.48 -4.46
C GLY A 437 4.87 18.76 -3.19
N GLY A 438 5.21 19.51 -2.15
CA GLY A 438 5.67 18.99 -0.87
C GLY A 438 7.19 18.84 -0.77
N THR A 439 7.65 18.39 0.39
CA THR A 439 9.07 18.16 0.70
C THR A 439 9.34 16.67 0.81
N LEU A 440 10.33 16.16 0.10
CA LEU A 440 10.73 14.76 0.14
C LEU A 440 11.87 14.55 1.13
N MET A 441 11.66 13.68 2.12
CA MET A 441 12.65 13.07 3.00
C MET A 441 12.97 11.67 2.48
N THR A 442 14.23 11.24 2.55
CA THR A 442 14.64 9.88 2.17
C THR A 442 15.03 9.05 3.38
N ILE A 443 14.69 7.77 3.36
CA ILE A 443 15.16 6.77 4.31
C ILE A 443 16.07 5.78 3.57
N GLU A 444 17.24 5.49 4.13
CA GLU A 444 18.25 4.63 3.49
C GLU A 444 18.04 3.15 3.82
N ASP A 445 16.81 2.67 3.60
CA ASP A 445 16.46 1.27 3.74
C ASP A 445 15.53 0.79 2.59
N ASP A 446 15.11 -0.47 2.71
CA ASP A 446 14.19 -1.16 1.79
C ASP A 446 12.87 -1.55 2.48
N VAL A 447 12.61 -1.02 3.69
CA VAL A 447 11.49 -1.45 4.51
C VAL A 447 10.28 -0.56 4.28
N HIS A 448 9.23 -1.15 3.72
CA HIS A 448 7.96 -0.50 3.43
C HIS A 448 7.34 0.15 4.67
N GLY A 449 7.09 1.48 4.64
CA GLY A 449 6.43 2.23 5.71
C GLY A 449 7.21 2.29 7.03
N SER A 450 8.54 2.24 7.00
CA SER A 450 9.35 2.05 8.20
C SER A 450 9.50 3.29 9.09
N LEU A 451 9.13 4.50 8.64
CA LEU A 451 9.40 5.74 9.36
C LEU A 451 9.01 5.67 10.85
N SER A 452 7.80 5.19 11.15
CA SER A 452 7.30 5.11 12.54
C SER A 452 8.11 4.19 13.45
N SER A 453 8.90 3.28 12.88
CA SER A 453 9.71 2.29 13.60
C SER A 453 11.18 2.70 13.75
N LEU A 454 11.61 3.77 13.10
CA LEU A 454 13.01 4.23 13.06
C LEU A 454 13.28 5.33 14.09
N PRO A 455 14.54 5.55 14.49
CA PRO A 455 14.91 6.64 15.38
C PRO A 455 14.54 8.03 14.86
N CYS A 456 14.40 8.19 13.54
CA CYS A 456 13.99 9.44 12.89
C CYS A 456 12.47 9.66 12.84
N ALA A 457 11.65 8.82 13.47
CA ALA A 457 10.23 9.04 13.66
C ALA A 457 9.87 10.39 14.28
N ASP A 458 10.80 10.98 15.05
CA ASP A 458 10.68 12.34 15.59
C ASP A 458 10.45 13.40 14.50
N ALA A 459 10.85 13.14 13.26
CA ALA A 459 10.54 14.03 12.14
C ALA A 459 9.04 14.12 11.87
N ALA A 460 8.32 13.00 12.00
CA ALA A 460 6.85 12.99 11.87
C ALA A 460 6.21 13.75 13.03
N VAL A 461 6.66 13.53 14.27
CA VAL A 461 6.17 14.26 15.46
C VAL A 461 6.38 15.76 15.28
N THR A 462 7.61 16.17 14.94
CA THR A 462 7.94 17.59 14.70
C THR A 462 7.06 18.19 13.58
N PHE A 463 6.83 17.43 12.50
CA PHE A 463 6.01 17.90 11.39
C PHE A 463 4.55 18.12 11.81
N PHE A 464 3.93 17.18 12.51
CA PHE A 464 2.54 17.33 12.95
C PHE A 464 2.38 18.40 14.04
N ASP A 465 3.35 18.57 14.92
CA ASP A 465 3.30 19.62 15.95
C ASP A 465 3.50 21.02 15.36
N THR A 466 4.37 21.19 14.36
CA THR A 466 4.86 22.51 13.93
C THR A 466 4.60 22.86 12.47
N GLY A 467 4.23 21.90 11.63
CA GLY A 467 4.13 22.06 10.17
C GLY A 467 5.50 22.13 9.45
N ARG A 468 6.59 21.96 10.18
CA ARG A 468 7.96 22.07 9.61
C ARG A 468 8.36 20.77 8.92
N THR A 469 8.52 20.84 7.61
CA THR A 469 9.03 19.74 6.76
C THR A 469 10.55 19.62 6.85
N THR A 470 11.09 18.44 6.45
CA THR A 470 12.53 18.19 6.38
C THR A 470 12.92 17.45 5.10
N THR A 471 14.11 17.77 4.59
CA THR A 471 14.82 17.02 3.53
C THR A 471 15.97 16.19 4.08
N GLN A 472 16.16 16.18 5.40
CA GLN A 472 17.23 15.42 6.02
C GLN A 472 17.01 13.93 5.80
N SER A 473 18.00 13.22 5.24
CA SER A 473 17.92 11.77 5.12
C SER A 473 18.00 11.08 6.48
N CYS A 474 17.33 9.96 6.58
CA CYS A 474 17.33 9.09 7.75
C CYS A 474 18.15 7.83 7.44
N PRO A 475 19.14 7.45 8.27
CA PRO A 475 19.74 6.15 8.14
C PRO A 475 18.70 5.08 8.47
N GLY A 476 18.47 4.17 7.52
CA GLY A 476 17.61 3.01 7.72
C GLY A 476 18.24 1.94 8.61
N ALA A 477 17.58 0.80 8.73
CA ALA A 477 18.14 -0.33 9.44
C ALA A 477 19.44 -0.82 8.76
N PRO A 478 20.55 -1.02 9.47
CA PRO A 478 21.80 -1.45 8.88
C PRO A 478 21.69 -2.90 8.38
N ILE A 479 22.39 -3.20 7.27
CA ILE A 479 22.58 -4.57 6.81
C ILE A 479 23.51 -5.27 7.81
N PRO A 480 23.12 -6.41 8.40
CA PRO A 480 23.98 -7.15 9.32
C PRO A 480 25.28 -7.61 8.64
N ALA A 481 26.39 -7.55 9.38
CA ALA A 481 27.62 -8.16 8.89
C ALA A 481 27.48 -9.69 8.81
N PRO A 482 28.24 -10.36 7.91
CA PRO A 482 28.29 -11.81 7.88
C PRO A 482 28.66 -12.40 9.25
N ARG A 483 28.04 -13.50 9.62
CA ARG A 483 28.46 -14.30 10.76
C ARG A 483 29.69 -15.10 10.32
N THR A 484 30.81 -14.87 10.97
CA THR A 484 32.07 -15.62 10.78
C THR A 484 31.99 -16.98 11.47
#